data_ea2a2acf132d54052feb3106bf4c1391
#
_entry.id   ea2a2acf132d54052feb3106bf4c1391
#
_cell.length_a   1.000
_cell.length_b   1.000
_cell.length_c   1.000
_cell.angle_alpha   90.00
_cell.angle_beta   90.00
_cell.angle_gamma   90.00
#
_symmetry.space_group_name_H-M   'P 1'
#
loop_
_entity.id
_entity.type
_entity.pdbx_description
1 polymer ?
#
loop_
_entity_poly.entity_id
_entity_poly.type
_entity_poly.pdbx_seq_one_letter_code
_entity_poly.pdbx_strand_id
1 'polypeptide(L)'
;VCLSYSVRSSVETQKEYLVEQISCLVKRLGGTVTCIGEYPAWEYREQSPLRDKMIEIFEKQYGRKPIVQALHAGVECGLFAGQLPGLDCVSFGPDMKDIHTPKETMDVGSVERTWNYVLEILRNL
;
A
#
# COMPACT_ATOMS: atom_id res chain seq x y z
N VAL A 1 -31.52 8.49 -5.46
CA VAL A 1 -30.19 8.36 -6.09
C VAL A 1 -29.27 7.69 -5.09
N CYS A 2 -28.50 6.70 -5.51
CA CYS A 2 -27.46 6.06 -4.71
C CYS A 2 -26.11 6.45 -5.30
N LEU A 3 -25.18 6.89 -4.44
CA LEU A 3 -23.81 7.24 -4.81
C LEU A 3 -22.86 6.35 -4.01
N SER A 4 -21.86 5.81 -4.68
CA SER A 4 -20.81 4.99 -4.05
C SER A 4 -19.48 5.71 -4.16
N TYR A 5 -18.77 5.85 -3.03
CA TYR A 5 -17.45 6.46 -2.97
C TYR A 5 -16.45 5.46 -2.38
N SER A 6 -15.24 5.43 -2.94
CA SER A 6 -14.10 4.75 -2.33
C SER A 6 -13.20 5.80 -1.70
N VAL A 7 -13.09 5.79 -0.36
CA VAL A 7 -12.22 6.70 0.39
C VAL A 7 -10.94 5.95 0.75
N ARG A 8 -9.81 6.52 0.35
CA ARG A 8 -8.49 5.92 0.60
C ARG A 8 -7.51 6.99 1.08
N SER A 9 -6.70 6.65 2.07
CA SER A 9 -5.55 7.45 2.49
C SER A 9 -4.49 6.51 3.05
N SER A 10 -3.21 6.89 2.93
CA SER A 10 -2.13 6.26 3.66
C SER A 10 -2.03 6.75 5.12
N VAL A 11 -2.89 7.69 5.53
CA VAL A 11 -2.94 8.24 6.89
C VAL A 11 -4.34 8.03 7.44
N GLU A 12 -4.45 7.32 8.58
CA GLU A 12 -5.74 6.92 9.15
C GLU A 12 -6.63 8.13 9.49
N THR A 13 -6.08 9.11 10.19
CA THR A 13 -6.84 10.31 10.59
C THR A 13 -7.37 11.12 9.40
N GLN A 14 -6.64 11.14 8.28
CA GLN A 14 -7.13 11.78 7.04
C GLN A 14 -8.27 10.99 6.40
N LYS A 15 -8.19 9.66 6.43
CA LYS A 15 -9.26 8.81 5.91
C LYS A 15 -10.54 9.00 6.71
N GLU A 16 -10.45 8.95 8.03
CA GLU A 16 -11.58 9.19 8.94
C GLU A 16 -12.20 10.58 8.72
N TYR A 17 -11.36 11.61 8.64
CA TYR A 17 -11.82 12.97 8.38
C TYR A 17 -12.60 13.08 7.06
N LEU A 18 -12.11 12.48 5.98
CA LEU A 18 -12.82 12.50 4.68
C LEU A 18 -14.19 11.80 4.77
N VAL A 19 -14.25 10.64 5.44
CA VAL A 19 -15.50 9.90 5.67
C VAL A 19 -16.49 10.75 6.46
N GLU A 20 -16.02 11.43 7.51
CA GLU A 20 -16.85 12.32 8.32
C GLU A 20 -17.38 13.49 7.51
N GLN A 21 -16.54 14.18 6.71
CA GLN A 21 -16.96 15.32 5.88
C GLN A 21 -18.03 14.90 4.86
N ILE A 22 -17.81 13.78 4.16
CA ILE A 22 -18.79 13.25 3.21
C ILE A 22 -20.11 12.90 3.91
N SER A 23 -20.01 12.24 5.07
CA SER A 23 -21.19 11.84 5.86
C SER A 23 -21.99 13.05 6.36
N CYS A 24 -21.31 14.08 6.86
CA CYS A 24 -21.94 15.31 7.29
C CYS A 24 -22.66 16.01 6.13
N LEU A 25 -22.03 16.11 4.97
CA LEU A 25 -22.64 16.72 3.79
C LEU A 25 -23.91 15.97 3.35
N VAL A 26 -23.83 14.65 3.22
CA VAL A 26 -24.96 13.81 2.80
C VAL A 26 -26.11 13.91 3.77
N LYS A 27 -25.85 13.86 5.09
CA LYS A 27 -26.87 14.00 6.13
C LYS A 27 -27.55 15.38 6.09
N ARG A 28 -26.79 16.47 5.87
CA ARG A 28 -27.34 17.82 5.71
C ARG A 28 -28.28 17.95 4.49
N LEU A 29 -28.02 17.16 3.45
CA LEU A 29 -28.87 17.11 2.25
C LEU A 29 -30.03 16.12 2.40
N GLY A 30 -30.28 15.56 3.57
CA GLY A 30 -31.38 14.63 3.85
C GLY A 30 -31.10 13.19 3.42
N GLY A 31 -29.87 12.85 3.11
CA GLY A 31 -29.47 11.51 2.73
C GLY A 31 -29.04 10.63 3.92
N THR A 32 -28.85 9.36 3.64
CA THR A 32 -28.28 8.37 4.57
C THR A 32 -26.92 7.90 4.07
N VAL A 33 -26.03 7.56 5.00
CA VAL A 33 -24.68 7.06 4.70
C VAL A 33 -24.49 5.70 5.35
N THR A 34 -23.93 4.77 4.61
CA THR A 34 -23.48 3.47 5.10
C THR A 34 -22.02 3.29 4.70
N CYS A 35 -21.15 3.03 5.68
CA CYS A 35 -19.75 2.65 5.44
C CYS A 35 -19.63 1.14 5.44
N ILE A 36 -18.89 0.60 4.49
CA ILE A 36 -18.64 -0.85 4.36
C ILE A 36 -17.18 -1.08 3.94
N GLY A 37 -16.64 -2.23 4.29
CA GLY A 37 -15.30 -2.63 3.85
C GLY A 37 -14.19 -1.77 4.43
N GLU A 38 -14.35 -1.34 5.67
CA GLU A 38 -13.33 -0.55 6.38
C GLU A 38 -12.10 -1.40 6.69
N TYR A 39 -10.93 -0.83 6.48
CA TYR A 39 -9.65 -1.43 6.89
C TYR A 39 -8.63 -0.32 7.24
N PRO A 40 -7.62 -0.64 8.08
CA PRO A 40 -6.63 0.33 8.53
C PRO A 40 -5.82 0.91 7.38
N ALA A 41 -5.41 2.17 7.51
CA ALA A 41 -4.41 2.75 6.62
C ALA A 41 -3.04 2.10 6.87
N TRP A 42 -2.24 2.02 5.82
CA TRP A 42 -0.84 1.63 5.94
C TRP A 42 0.03 2.88 5.92
N GLU A 43 0.29 3.40 7.12
CA GLU A 43 1.03 4.64 7.28
C GLU A 43 2.52 4.46 6.98
N TYR A 44 3.11 5.49 6.37
CA TYR A 44 4.54 5.51 6.13
C TYR A 44 5.31 5.54 7.46
N ARG A 45 6.17 4.56 7.64
CA ARG A 45 7.02 4.45 8.82
C ARG A 45 8.36 5.13 8.52
N GLU A 46 8.69 6.21 9.23
CA GLU A 46 9.96 6.94 9.02
C GLU A 46 11.17 6.04 9.27
N GLN A 47 11.18 5.33 10.40
CA GLN A 47 12.25 4.40 10.77
C GLN A 47 11.81 2.97 10.47
N SER A 48 12.36 2.38 9.43
CA SER A 48 12.07 1.01 8.99
C SER A 48 13.39 0.28 8.69
N PRO A 49 13.93 -0.46 9.67
CA PRO A 49 15.16 -1.24 9.48
C PRO A 49 15.06 -2.23 8.32
N LEU A 50 13.87 -2.83 8.12
CA LEU A 50 13.64 -3.73 6.99
C LEU A 50 13.80 -2.99 5.66
N ARG A 51 13.14 -1.84 5.49
CA ARG A 51 13.24 -1.02 4.28
C ARG A 51 14.68 -0.57 4.01
N ASP A 52 15.37 -0.12 5.04
CA ASP A 52 16.75 0.37 4.91
C ASP A 52 17.67 -0.76 4.44
N LYS A 53 17.52 -1.95 5.02
CA LYS A 53 18.24 -3.15 4.60
C LYS A 53 17.92 -3.56 3.17
N MET A 54 16.64 -3.51 2.80
CA MET A 54 16.21 -3.80 1.43
C MET A 54 16.78 -2.81 0.42
N ILE A 55 16.86 -1.51 0.74
CA ILE A 55 17.48 -0.50 -0.12
C ILE A 55 18.96 -0.83 -0.35
N GLU A 56 19.70 -1.15 0.72
CA GLU A 56 21.13 -1.54 0.64
C GLU A 56 21.33 -2.73 -0.30
N ILE A 57 20.52 -3.78 -0.14
CA ILE A 57 20.59 -5.00 -0.95
C ILE A 57 20.25 -4.68 -2.42
N PHE A 58 19.23 -3.88 -2.64
CA PHE A 58 18.81 -3.50 -4.00
C PHE A 58 19.92 -2.69 -4.71
N GLU A 59 20.52 -1.72 -4.01
CA GLU A 59 21.60 -0.91 -4.56
C GLU A 59 22.82 -1.75 -4.90
N LYS A 60 23.19 -2.70 -4.04
CA LYS A 60 24.28 -3.66 -4.27
C LYS A 60 24.00 -4.57 -5.48
N GLN A 61 22.76 -5.03 -5.65
CA GLN A 61 22.39 -5.99 -6.68
C GLN A 61 22.19 -5.33 -8.06
N TYR A 62 21.65 -4.10 -8.08
CA TYR A 62 21.23 -3.44 -9.33
C TYR A 62 21.98 -2.13 -9.63
N GLY A 63 22.91 -1.70 -8.79
CA GLY A 63 23.74 -0.49 -9.01
C GLY A 63 22.95 0.82 -8.94
N ARG A 64 21.71 0.81 -8.42
CA ARG A 64 20.85 1.98 -8.27
C ARG A 64 19.95 1.84 -7.05
N LYS A 65 19.50 2.96 -6.48
CA LYS A 65 18.52 2.93 -5.39
C LYS A 65 17.12 2.64 -5.91
N PRO A 66 16.31 1.88 -5.16
CA PRO A 66 14.89 1.73 -5.47
C PRO A 66 14.15 3.03 -5.20
N ILE A 67 13.00 3.21 -5.86
CA ILE A 67 12.08 4.28 -5.53
C ILE A 67 11.19 3.79 -4.38
N VAL A 68 11.20 4.54 -3.27
CA VAL A 68 10.34 4.27 -2.11
C VAL A 68 9.19 5.26 -2.13
N GLN A 69 7.97 4.75 -2.05
CA GLN A 69 6.74 5.55 -2.10
C GLN A 69 5.74 5.09 -1.04
N ALA A 70 5.02 6.05 -0.46
CA ALA A 70 3.78 5.78 0.24
C ALA A 70 2.62 5.86 -0.75
N LEU A 71 1.72 4.88 -0.72
CA LEU A 71 0.58 4.81 -1.63
C LEU A 71 -0.73 4.94 -0.86
N HIS A 72 -1.66 5.73 -1.39
CA HIS A 72 -3.05 5.78 -0.93
C HIS A 72 -3.83 4.58 -1.49
N ALA A 73 -3.39 3.37 -1.18
CA ALA A 73 -3.95 2.13 -1.67
C ALA A 73 -4.28 1.18 -0.52
N GLY A 74 -5.29 0.34 -0.74
CA GLY A 74 -5.55 -0.79 0.14
C GLY A 74 -4.63 -1.93 -0.25
N VAL A 75 -3.69 -2.24 0.61
CA VAL A 75 -2.77 -3.36 0.47
C VAL A 75 -2.77 -4.19 1.76
N GLU A 76 -2.46 -5.45 1.65
CA GLU A 76 -2.46 -6.41 2.76
C GLU A 76 -1.55 -5.97 3.92
N CYS A 77 -0.48 -5.21 3.62
CA CYS A 77 0.40 -4.63 4.64
C CYS A 77 -0.35 -3.74 5.65
N GLY A 78 -1.40 -3.03 5.22
CA GLY A 78 -2.25 -2.26 6.12
C GLY A 78 -3.01 -3.14 7.10
N LEU A 79 -3.54 -4.26 6.62
CA LEU A 79 -4.21 -5.25 7.47
C LEU A 79 -3.25 -5.88 8.48
N PHE A 80 -2.06 -6.29 8.03
CA PHE A 80 -1.04 -6.85 8.92
C PHE A 80 -0.55 -5.84 9.95
N ALA A 81 -0.26 -4.61 9.54
CA ALA A 81 0.19 -3.55 10.45
C ALA A 81 -0.89 -3.18 11.48
N GLY A 82 -2.17 -3.22 11.10
CA GLY A 82 -3.29 -3.00 12.01
C GLY A 82 -3.47 -4.12 13.04
N GLN A 83 -3.17 -5.37 12.68
CA GLN A 83 -3.28 -6.52 13.57
C GLN A 83 -2.03 -6.75 14.43
N LEU A 84 -0.87 -6.35 13.94
CA LEU A 84 0.44 -6.56 14.57
C LEU A 84 1.11 -5.20 14.84
N PRO A 85 0.81 -4.53 15.95
CA PRO A 85 1.42 -3.25 16.28
C PRO A 85 2.94 -3.33 16.28
N GLY A 86 3.58 -2.41 15.56
CA GLY A 86 5.03 -2.35 15.45
C GLY A 86 5.62 -3.20 14.32
N LEU A 87 4.81 -3.96 13.58
CA LEU A 87 5.27 -4.70 12.42
C LEU A 87 5.92 -3.76 11.39
N ASP A 88 7.12 -4.12 10.95
CA ASP A 88 7.82 -3.46 9.85
C ASP A 88 7.50 -4.19 8.55
N CYS A 89 6.79 -3.52 7.65
CA CYS A 89 6.30 -4.08 6.40
C CYS A 89 6.76 -3.27 5.20
N VAL A 90 7.16 -3.96 4.14
CA VAL A 90 7.47 -3.40 2.84
C VAL A 90 6.77 -4.21 1.75
N SER A 91 6.10 -3.53 0.82
CA SER A 91 5.48 -4.15 -0.36
C SER A 91 6.31 -3.88 -1.60
N PHE A 92 6.56 -4.89 -2.39
CA PHE A 92 7.22 -4.81 -3.69
C PHE A 92 6.81 -6.00 -4.55
N GLY A 93 7.05 -5.92 -5.85
CA GLY A 93 6.67 -6.99 -6.76
C GLY A 93 7.30 -6.83 -8.14
N PRO A 94 6.96 -7.73 -9.09
CA PRO A 94 7.38 -7.62 -10.48
C PRO A 94 6.74 -6.41 -11.18
N ASP A 95 7.30 -6.05 -12.32
CA ASP A 95 6.81 -4.96 -13.16
C ASP A 95 5.48 -5.37 -13.82
N MET A 96 4.41 -4.67 -13.47
CA MET A 96 3.07 -4.89 -13.99
C MET A 96 2.52 -3.61 -14.62
N LYS A 97 1.71 -3.75 -15.66
CA LYS A 97 1.02 -2.65 -16.34
C LYS A 97 -0.47 -2.93 -16.41
N ASP A 98 -1.27 -1.87 -16.48
CA ASP A 98 -2.72 -1.93 -16.64
C ASP A 98 -3.41 -2.83 -15.59
N ILE A 99 -2.90 -2.81 -14.35
CA ILE A 99 -3.38 -3.65 -13.24
C ILE A 99 -4.89 -3.45 -13.03
N HIS A 100 -5.60 -4.55 -12.80
CA HIS A 100 -7.06 -4.60 -12.65
C HIS A 100 -7.85 -4.26 -13.92
N THR A 101 -7.24 -4.41 -15.09
CA THR A 101 -7.93 -4.25 -16.37
C THR A 101 -7.81 -5.53 -17.23
N PRO A 102 -8.65 -5.69 -18.28
CA PRO A 102 -8.51 -6.79 -19.22
C PRO A 102 -7.21 -6.78 -20.06
N LYS A 103 -6.42 -5.69 -19.93
CA LYS A 103 -5.14 -5.52 -20.62
C LYS A 103 -3.95 -5.70 -19.68
N GLU A 104 -4.20 -6.19 -18.46
CA GLU A 104 -3.14 -6.41 -17.49
C GLU A 104 -2.02 -7.28 -18.05
N THR A 105 -0.79 -6.81 -17.89
CA THR A 105 0.42 -7.51 -18.35
C THR A 105 1.49 -7.48 -17.26
N MET A 106 2.37 -8.49 -17.30
CA MET A 106 3.50 -8.62 -16.39
C MET A 106 4.77 -8.88 -17.20
N ASP A 107 5.86 -8.20 -16.87
CA ASP A 107 7.18 -8.52 -17.38
C ASP A 107 7.72 -9.80 -16.71
N VAL A 108 7.77 -10.90 -17.46
CA VAL A 108 8.23 -12.20 -16.96
C VAL A 108 9.69 -12.12 -16.46
N GLY A 109 10.55 -11.35 -17.12
CA GLY A 109 11.93 -11.12 -16.67
C GLY A 109 12.02 -10.41 -15.32
N SER A 110 11.03 -9.57 -14.99
CA SER A 110 10.96 -8.91 -13.69
C SER A 110 10.59 -9.88 -12.56
N VAL A 111 9.88 -10.96 -12.84
CA VAL A 111 9.56 -12.00 -11.86
C VAL A 111 10.84 -12.67 -11.35
N GLU A 112 11.74 -13.05 -12.25
CA GLU A 112 13.03 -13.64 -11.87
C GLU A 112 13.87 -12.65 -11.07
N ARG A 113 13.94 -11.39 -11.49
CA ARG A 113 14.64 -10.34 -10.74
C ARG A 113 14.07 -10.15 -9.33
N THR A 114 12.75 -10.11 -9.21
CA THR A 114 12.05 -10.00 -7.93
C THR A 114 12.33 -11.20 -7.03
N TRP A 115 12.30 -12.42 -7.59
CA TRP A 115 12.62 -13.64 -6.85
C TRP A 115 14.05 -13.63 -6.31
N ASN A 116 15.02 -13.31 -7.16
CA ASN A 116 16.42 -13.22 -6.74
C ASN A 116 16.63 -12.15 -5.65
N TYR A 117 15.88 -11.06 -5.72
CA TYR A 117 15.89 -10.03 -4.69
C TYR A 117 15.29 -10.53 -3.37
N VAL A 118 14.18 -11.25 -3.39
CA VAL A 118 13.62 -11.91 -2.19
C VAL A 118 14.62 -12.84 -1.53
N LEU A 119 15.27 -13.70 -2.33
CA LEU A 119 16.27 -14.64 -1.80
C LEU A 119 17.43 -13.90 -1.13
N GLU A 120 17.89 -12.80 -1.72
CA GLU A 120 19.00 -12.03 -1.15
C GLU A 120 18.58 -11.28 0.12
N ILE A 121 17.35 -10.78 0.21
CA ILE A 121 16.79 -10.22 1.44
C ILE A 121 16.81 -11.29 2.55
N LEU A 122 16.25 -12.46 2.29
CA LEU A 122 16.14 -13.53 3.28
C LEU A 122 17.51 -14.04 3.78
N ARG A 123 18.55 -13.96 2.95
CA ARG A 123 19.92 -14.32 3.35
C ARG A 123 20.57 -13.28 4.26
N ASN A 124 20.06 -12.05 4.27
CA ASN A 124 20.67 -10.94 4.97
C ASN A 124 19.83 -10.42 6.15
N LEU A 125 18.68 -11.06 6.44
CA LEU A 125 17.90 -10.87 7.65
C LEU A 125 18.41 -11.78 8.77
#